data_e31aadc09e74657d63bc9697b8b740df
#
_entry.id   e31aadc09e74657d63bc9697b8b740df
#
_cell.length_a   1.000
_cell.length_b   1.000
_cell.length_c   1.000
_cell.angle_alpha   90.00
_cell.angle_beta   90.00
_cell.angle_gamma   90.00
#
_symmetry.space_group_name_H-M   'P 1'
#
loop_
_entity.id
_entity.type
_entity.pdbx_description
1 polymer ?
#
loop_
_entity_poly.entity_id
_entity_poly.type
_entity_poly.pdbx_seq_one_letter_code
_entity_poly.pdbx_strand_id
1 'polypeptide(L)'
;VAVLVVALSAISTGAVTPASRPSVRSAIERLVTAGLAPKGWSRTFHTAASTELVGVTWRGAVVGDVELRTKTASGWSDWTTLTGNPAEGPDQGTREDKGITSAGPIWVGHGVHDLQVRVPNDAQHTEPLRDVTVHAVHATVEQPALSTNAAAAAPASPSIHPRTDWGQPEAWQSNHDGCDSPDYAPTVNYAVVHHTDTANSYAPADVPAIINSIWRFHVFTNGWCDIGYNFLIDRFGGVWEGRAGGITRAVVGAHAGGFNYQSVGTSLIGSFESTAVPAATYNALVNLLAWKMAVHNANPTGQLTVTPAAFDGSRFPEGQPILLWTIVGHRDVDQTSCPGDFAYNFLPNLRADVQRVMAAGQSPGGSDGYWMVASDGGIFAFGSAGFFGSMGGQPLNKPIVAMTAAPDGKGYWMVASDGGIFAFGSARFYGSMGGQPLNKPIVGMAPAPDGKGYWMVASDGGIFAFGSARFYGSMGGTRLNQPVVGMAANRSTGGYWMVASDGGMFSFNAPFYGSMGGQRLNQPIVSMDPTADGSGYRLVATDGGIFSFGSAPFYGSAAGGVNAAAVTAIGTSGNGYRMVGRDGMLYSFGAAKFLGSAAHLPLTRPIVGMDAKPS
;
A
#
# COMPACT_ATOMS: atom_id res chain seq x y z
N VAL A 1 63.38 32.33 -10.46
CA VAL A 1 62.39 31.44 -11.09
C VAL A 1 62.17 30.30 -10.11
N ALA A 2 61.08 30.37 -9.31
CA ALA A 2 60.69 29.32 -8.41
C ALA A 2 59.57 28.51 -9.08
N VAL A 3 59.76 27.22 -9.22
CA VAL A 3 58.79 26.26 -9.75
C VAL A 3 57.99 25.75 -8.56
N LEU A 4 56.68 26.05 -8.56
CA LEU A 4 55.72 25.56 -7.58
C LEU A 4 55.23 24.18 -8.06
N VAL A 5 55.61 23.13 -7.32
CA VAL A 5 55.08 21.77 -7.57
C VAL A 5 53.77 21.65 -6.74
N VAL A 6 52.65 21.59 -7.44
CA VAL A 6 51.33 21.27 -6.84
C VAL A 6 51.22 19.75 -6.78
N ALA A 7 51.25 19.20 -5.58
CA ALA A 7 50.91 17.79 -5.34
C ALA A 7 49.38 17.58 -5.47
N LEU A 8 48.92 16.87 -6.49
CA LEU A 8 47.56 16.36 -6.56
C LEU A 8 47.44 15.18 -5.57
N SER A 9 46.69 15.39 -4.52
CA SER A 9 46.22 14.30 -3.66
C SER A 9 45.16 13.49 -4.43
N ALA A 10 45.44 12.24 -4.74
CA ALA A 10 44.47 11.31 -5.26
C ALA A 10 43.39 11.04 -4.19
N ILE A 11 42.18 11.50 -4.44
CA ILE A 11 41.01 11.10 -3.65
C ILE A 11 40.72 9.64 -4.03
N SER A 12 41.00 8.73 -3.10
CA SER A 12 40.58 7.33 -3.19
C SER A 12 39.07 7.28 -3.23
N THR A 13 38.49 7.04 -4.40
CA THR A 13 37.10 6.62 -4.52
C THR A 13 37.01 5.21 -3.96
N GLY A 14 36.61 5.11 -2.70
CA GLY A 14 36.24 3.84 -2.10
C GLY A 14 35.10 3.24 -2.95
N ALA A 15 35.37 2.10 -3.56
CA ALA A 15 34.35 1.32 -4.24
C ALA A 15 33.28 0.94 -3.20
N VAL A 16 32.10 1.54 -3.34
CA VAL A 16 30.91 1.11 -2.59
C VAL A 16 30.57 -0.27 -3.13
N THR A 17 30.85 -1.30 -2.34
CA THR A 17 30.36 -2.65 -2.64
C THR A 17 28.85 -2.59 -2.70
N PRO A 18 28.20 -3.03 -3.80
CA PRO A 18 26.74 -3.09 -3.84
C PRO A 18 26.25 -3.99 -2.72
N ALA A 19 25.25 -3.53 -1.96
CA ALA A 19 24.60 -4.33 -0.93
C ALA A 19 24.10 -5.63 -1.60
N SER A 20 24.39 -6.78 -0.98
CA SER A 20 23.96 -8.07 -1.49
C SER A 20 22.44 -8.12 -1.51
N ARG A 21 21.86 -8.49 -2.65
CA ARG A 21 20.41 -8.64 -2.83
C ARG A 21 19.88 -9.82 -2.01
N PRO A 22 18.60 -9.81 -1.58
CA PRO A 22 18.03 -10.98 -0.93
C PRO A 22 18.10 -12.18 -1.84
N SER A 23 18.57 -13.31 -1.35
CA SER A 23 18.46 -14.58 -2.06
C SER A 23 17.24 -15.32 -1.52
N VAL A 24 16.25 -15.57 -2.37
CA VAL A 24 15.11 -16.42 -2.07
C VAL A 24 15.40 -17.79 -2.63
N ARG A 25 15.45 -18.80 -1.76
CA ARG A 25 15.53 -20.20 -2.18
C ARG A 25 14.18 -20.86 -1.93
N SER A 26 13.65 -21.54 -2.92
CA SER A 26 12.41 -22.29 -2.78
C SER A 26 12.51 -23.65 -3.46
N ALA A 27 11.77 -24.61 -2.94
CA ALA A 27 11.65 -25.96 -3.48
C ALA A 27 10.18 -26.40 -3.42
N ILE A 28 9.78 -27.33 -4.28
CA ILE A 28 8.44 -27.94 -4.24
C ILE A 28 8.62 -29.42 -3.88
N GLU A 29 7.93 -29.84 -2.84
CA GLU A 29 7.71 -31.25 -2.53
C GLU A 29 6.34 -31.67 -3.08
N ARG A 30 6.29 -32.73 -3.88
CA ARG A 30 5.05 -33.28 -4.46
C ARG A 30 4.62 -34.50 -3.69
N LEU A 31 3.48 -34.42 -3.04
CA LEU A 31 2.91 -35.49 -2.25
C LEU A 31 1.71 -36.08 -3.02
N VAL A 32 1.98 -37.13 -3.79
CA VAL A 32 1.03 -37.68 -4.76
C VAL A 32 0.16 -38.77 -4.12
N THR A 33 -1.15 -38.73 -4.39
CA THR A 33 -2.05 -39.82 -4.15
C THR A 33 -2.57 -40.35 -5.49
N ALA A 34 -2.02 -41.46 -5.94
CA ALA A 34 -2.57 -42.14 -7.12
C ALA A 34 -3.96 -42.71 -6.82
N GLY A 35 -4.91 -42.50 -7.73
CA GLY A 35 -6.24 -43.09 -7.68
C GLY A 35 -7.37 -42.11 -7.44
N LEU A 36 -8.52 -42.65 -7.02
CA LEU A 36 -9.75 -41.91 -6.81
C LEU A 36 -9.83 -41.31 -5.40
N ALA A 37 -10.21 -40.03 -5.32
CA ALA A 37 -10.55 -39.35 -4.09
C ALA A 37 -12.07 -39.00 -4.13
N PRO A 38 -12.94 -39.88 -3.65
CA PRO A 38 -14.38 -39.62 -3.61
C PRO A 38 -14.71 -38.58 -2.53
N LYS A 39 -15.93 -38.07 -2.56
CA LYS A 39 -16.45 -37.19 -1.49
C LYS A 39 -16.25 -37.85 -0.12
N GLY A 40 -15.84 -37.06 0.88
CA GLY A 40 -15.47 -37.53 2.21
C GLY A 40 -14.08 -38.13 2.32
N TRP A 41 -13.33 -38.24 1.21
CA TRP A 41 -11.92 -38.64 1.26
C TRP A 41 -11.09 -37.64 2.06
N SER A 42 -10.18 -38.15 2.87
CA SER A 42 -9.24 -37.31 3.63
C SER A 42 -7.89 -38.00 3.79
N ARG A 43 -6.81 -37.25 3.71
CA ARG A 43 -5.46 -37.77 3.91
C ARG A 43 -4.54 -36.75 4.61
N THR A 44 -3.72 -37.27 5.53
CA THR A 44 -2.66 -36.49 6.15
C THR A 44 -1.34 -36.71 5.40
N PHE A 45 -0.60 -35.65 5.19
CA PHE A 45 0.72 -35.63 4.58
C PHE A 45 1.71 -35.01 5.56
N HIS A 46 2.94 -35.54 5.52
CA HIS A 46 4.06 -35.00 6.28
C HIS A 46 5.13 -34.53 5.30
N THR A 47 5.63 -33.33 5.48
CA THR A 47 6.64 -32.71 4.62
C THR A 47 8.02 -32.81 5.26
N ALA A 48 9.05 -33.03 4.43
CA ALA A 48 10.43 -33.16 4.88
C ALA A 48 11.01 -31.84 5.42
N ALA A 49 10.55 -30.71 4.90
CA ALA A 49 10.93 -29.37 5.32
C ALA A 49 9.71 -28.57 5.75
N SER A 50 9.92 -27.42 6.43
CA SER A 50 8.85 -26.48 6.72
C SER A 50 8.19 -26.03 5.42
N THR A 51 6.87 -26.06 5.39
CA THR A 51 6.05 -25.66 4.25
C THR A 51 5.46 -24.29 4.52
N GLU A 52 5.67 -23.36 3.63
CA GLU A 52 5.18 -21.98 3.72
C GLU A 52 3.97 -21.76 2.84
N LEU A 53 3.86 -22.51 1.71
CA LEU A 53 2.75 -22.37 0.78
C LEU A 53 2.31 -23.75 0.27
N VAL A 54 0.99 -23.93 0.12
CA VAL A 54 0.38 -25.20 -0.31
C VAL A 54 -0.59 -24.95 -1.45
N GLY A 55 -0.48 -25.76 -2.49
CA GLY A 55 -1.48 -25.87 -3.54
C GLY A 55 -1.87 -27.32 -3.77
N VAL A 56 -3.02 -27.56 -4.39
CA VAL A 56 -3.53 -28.89 -4.71
C VAL A 56 -3.91 -28.95 -6.19
N THR A 57 -3.49 -30.02 -6.86
CA THR A 57 -3.89 -30.28 -8.25
C THR A 57 -4.60 -31.63 -8.34
N TRP A 58 -5.46 -31.78 -9.33
CA TRP A 58 -6.14 -33.05 -9.65
C TRP A 58 -6.50 -33.15 -11.12
N ARG A 59 -7.01 -34.34 -11.50
CA ARG A 59 -7.62 -34.57 -12.81
C ARG A 59 -9.08 -34.96 -12.64
N GLY A 60 -9.91 -34.58 -13.60
CA GLY A 60 -11.37 -34.89 -13.59
C GLY A 60 -12.22 -33.63 -13.53
N ALA A 61 -13.47 -33.77 -13.09
CA ALA A 61 -14.44 -32.70 -13.12
C ALA A 61 -13.93 -31.41 -12.45
N VAL A 62 -14.21 -30.30 -13.11
CA VAL A 62 -13.73 -28.96 -12.78
C VAL A 62 -14.45 -28.36 -11.56
N VAL A 63 -15.51 -28.99 -11.07
CA VAL A 63 -16.36 -28.44 -10.00
C VAL A 63 -16.11 -29.18 -8.71
N GLY A 64 -15.47 -28.53 -7.77
CA GLY A 64 -15.30 -29.02 -6.42
C GLY A 64 -14.17 -28.28 -5.67
N ASP A 65 -14.47 -27.94 -4.45
CA ASP A 65 -13.48 -27.41 -3.52
C ASP A 65 -12.74 -28.57 -2.86
N VAL A 66 -11.49 -28.34 -2.50
CA VAL A 66 -10.80 -29.18 -1.52
C VAL A 66 -10.58 -28.38 -0.27
N GLU A 67 -10.55 -29.03 0.88
CA GLU A 67 -10.28 -28.34 2.13
C GLU A 67 -8.92 -28.76 2.66
N LEU A 68 -8.17 -27.77 3.13
CA LEU A 68 -6.86 -27.94 3.73
C LEU A 68 -6.89 -27.48 5.19
N ARG A 69 -6.18 -28.20 6.05
CA ARG A 69 -5.75 -27.67 7.35
C ARG A 69 -4.30 -28.02 7.62
N THR A 70 -3.68 -27.24 8.48
CA THR A 70 -2.27 -27.36 8.83
C THR A 70 -2.11 -27.61 10.33
N LYS A 71 -1.01 -28.22 10.72
CA LYS A 71 -0.71 -28.46 12.12
C LYS A 71 0.53 -27.67 12.53
N THR A 72 0.36 -26.88 13.57
CA THR A 72 1.42 -26.13 14.24
C THR A 72 1.65 -26.66 15.64
N ALA A 73 2.55 -26.04 16.41
CA ALA A 73 2.77 -26.38 17.81
C ALA A 73 1.50 -26.22 18.68
N SER A 74 0.55 -25.37 18.28
CA SER A 74 -0.74 -25.15 18.95
C SER A 74 -1.82 -26.17 18.58
N GLY A 75 -1.56 -27.07 17.62
CA GLY A 75 -2.51 -28.08 17.14
C GLY A 75 -2.91 -27.85 15.68
N TRP A 76 -3.99 -28.52 15.27
CA TRP A 76 -4.57 -28.37 13.94
C TRP A 76 -5.31 -27.04 13.83
N SER A 77 -5.12 -26.35 12.69
CA SER A 77 -5.94 -25.20 12.31
C SER A 77 -7.39 -25.61 11.99
N ASP A 78 -8.28 -24.64 11.87
CA ASP A 78 -9.56 -24.82 11.19
C ASP A 78 -9.34 -25.24 9.72
N TRP A 79 -10.36 -25.79 9.10
CA TRP A 79 -10.34 -26.12 7.68
C TRP A 79 -10.45 -24.85 6.84
N THR A 80 -9.57 -24.71 5.86
CA THR A 80 -9.60 -23.66 4.84
C THR A 80 -10.03 -24.28 3.53
N THR A 81 -11.07 -23.75 2.91
CA THR A 81 -11.52 -24.16 1.59
C THR A 81 -10.55 -23.64 0.54
N LEU A 82 -10.09 -24.55 -0.33
CA LEU A 82 -9.35 -24.23 -1.54
C LEU A 82 -10.29 -24.45 -2.71
N THR A 83 -10.78 -23.37 -3.27
CA THR A 83 -11.64 -23.45 -4.46
C THR A 83 -10.77 -23.79 -5.65
N GLY A 84 -11.12 -24.87 -6.35
CA GLY A 84 -10.54 -25.15 -7.65
C GLY A 84 -10.86 -23.99 -8.57
N ASN A 85 -9.84 -23.22 -8.94
CA ASN A 85 -10.04 -22.04 -9.76
C ASN A 85 -9.73 -22.34 -11.24
N PRO A 86 -10.72 -22.84 -12.01
CA PRO A 86 -10.56 -23.03 -13.44
C PRO A 86 -10.52 -21.69 -14.19
N ALA A 87 -10.81 -20.59 -13.49
CA ALA A 87 -10.88 -19.25 -14.07
C ALA A 87 -9.52 -18.55 -14.18
N GLU A 88 -8.50 -18.97 -13.42
CA GLU A 88 -7.14 -18.45 -13.55
C GLU A 88 -6.32 -19.29 -14.50
N GLY A 89 -5.72 -18.66 -15.49
CA GLY A 89 -4.83 -19.36 -16.39
C GLY A 89 -4.61 -18.65 -17.73
N PRO A 90 -3.76 -19.25 -18.55
CA PRO A 90 -3.58 -18.85 -19.93
C PRO A 90 -4.85 -19.15 -20.74
N ASP A 91 -5.01 -18.42 -21.85
CA ASP A 91 -6.11 -18.69 -22.79
C ASP A 91 -5.98 -20.11 -23.35
N GLN A 92 -7.14 -20.80 -23.49
CA GLN A 92 -7.18 -22.20 -23.95
C GLN A 92 -6.57 -22.36 -25.35
N GLY A 93 -5.82 -23.44 -25.53
CA GLY A 93 -5.12 -23.75 -26.79
C GLY A 93 -3.84 -22.95 -26.99
N THR A 94 -3.43 -22.11 -26.03
CA THR A 94 -2.10 -21.46 -26.06
C THR A 94 -1.01 -22.43 -25.60
N ARG A 95 0.26 -22.08 -25.85
CA ARG A 95 1.40 -22.90 -25.44
C ARG A 95 1.51 -23.11 -23.91
N GLU A 96 0.90 -22.25 -23.13
CA GLU A 96 0.87 -22.32 -21.67
C GLU A 96 -0.28 -23.17 -21.11
N ASP A 97 -1.31 -23.45 -21.91
CA ASP A 97 -2.44 -24.32 -21.51
C ASP A 97 -1.98 -25.78 -21.38
N LYS A 98 -2.02 -26.32 -20.17
CA LYS A 98 -1.65 -27.73 -19.86
C LYS A 98 -2.85 -28.56 -19.42
N GLY A 99 -4.05 -28.02 -19.37
CA GLY A 99 -5.27 -28.73 -18.96
C GLY A 99 -5.21 -29.28 -17.53
N ILE A 100 -4.52 -28.60 -16.60
CA ILE A 100 -4.40 -28.97 -15.19
C ILE A 100 -5.36 -28.12 -14.38
N THR A 101 -6.21 -28.75 -13.57
CA THR A 101 -7.02 -28.07 -12.56
C THR A 101 -6.24 -27.94 -11.27
N SER A 102 -6.18 -26.73 -10.71
CA SER A 102 -5.49 -26.43 -9.47
C SER A 102 -6.35 -25.62 -8.51
N ALA A 103 -6.08 -25.76 -7.23
CA ALA A 103 -6.63 -24.93 -6.16
C ALA A 103 -5.51 -24.37 -5.30
N GLY A 104 -5.59 -23.10 -4.94
CA GLY A 104 -4.52 -22.34 -4.30
C GLY A 104 -3.55 -21.77 -5.34
N PRO A 105 -2.31 -21.41 -4.99
CA PRO A 105 -1.65 -21.76 -3.72
C PRO A 105 -2.02 -20.82 -2.57
N ILE A 106 -2.02 -21.33 -1.34
CA ILE A 106 -2.22 -20.49 -0.15
C ILE A 106 -0.97 -20.44 0.72
N TRP A 107 -0.73 -19.28 1.33
CA TRP A 107 0.30 -19.11 2.35
C TRP A 107 -0.18 -19.70 3.68
N VAL A 108 0.58 -20.66 4.24
CA VAL A 108 0.21 -21.37 5.48
C VAL A 108 1.06 -20.96 6.69
N GLY A 109 2.01 -20.03 6.50
CA GLY A 109 2.93 -19.58 7.56
C GLY A 109 4.22 -20.40 7.61
N HIS A 110 5.00 -20.20 8.66
CA HIS A 110 6.26 -20.92 8.88
C HIS A 110 6.10 -22.09 9.86
N GLY A 111 6.98 -23.08 9.74
CA GLY A 111 7.05 -24.21 10.67
C GLY A 111 5.93 -25.24 10.51
N VAL A 112 5.27 -25.29 9.37
CA VAL A 112 4.25 -26.30 9.06
C VAL A 112 4.91 -27.53 8.45
N HIS A 113 4.70 -28.70 9.08
CA HIS A 113 5.20 -30.00 8.61
C HIS A 113 4.08 -31.00 8.35
N ASP A 114 2.94 -30.86 9.01
CA ASP A 114 1.78 -31.74 8.82
C ASP A 114 0.66 -30.99 8.12
N LEU A 115 0.17 -31.54 7.03
CA LEU A 115 -0.92 -31.05 6.20
C LEU A 115 -2.01 -32.11 6.13
N GLN A 116 -3.27 -31.71 6.19
CA GLN A 116 -4.38 -32.61 5.93
C GLN A 116 -5.29 -32.02 4.85
N VAL A 117 -5.54 -32.79 3.80
CA VAL A 117 -6.44 -32.43 2.70
C VAL A 117 -7.63 -33.36 2.74
N ARG A 118 -8.81 -32.81 2.48
CA ARG A 118 -10.03 -33.59 2.30
C ARG A 118 -10.87 -33.08 1.12
N VAL A 119 -11.63 -33.99 0.53
CA VAL A 119 -12.72 -33.66 -0.40
C VAL A 119 -13.99 -33.55 0.43
N PRO A 120 -14.71 -32.43 0.43
CA PRO A 120 -15.95 -32.25 1.19
C PRO A 120 -16.99 -33.33 0.88
N ASN A 121 -17.82 -33.66 1.86
CA ASN A 121 -18.91 -34.62 1.70
C ASN A 121 -20.23 -33.88 1.49
N ASP A 122 -20.36 -33.21 0.36
CA ASP A 122 -21.52 -32.38 0.00
C ASP A 122 -22.12 -32.76 -1.34
N ALA A 123 -23.16 -32.04 -1.74
CA ALA A 123 -23.90 -32.31 -2.98
C ALA A 123 -23.15 -31.78 -4.23
N GLN A 124 -22.13 -30.96 -4.09
CA GLN A 124 -21.38 -30.40 -5.22
C GLN A 124 -20.36 -31.41 -5.76
N HIS A 125 -19.86 -32.32 -4.90
CA HIS A 125 -18.91 -33.37 -5.28
C HIS A 125 -19.63 -34.61 -5.82
N THR A 126 -20.14 -34.53 -7.05
CA THR A 126 -20.87 -35.63 -7.70
C THR A 126 -19.95 -36.69 -8.27
N GLU A 127 -18.75 -36.35 -8.67
CA GLU A 127 -17.74 -37.24 -9.21
C GLU A 127 -16.44 -37.24 -8.38
N PRO A 128 -15.73 -38.36 -8.28
CA PRO A 128 -14.47 -38.42 -7.53
C PRO A 128 -13.37 -37.66 -8.26
N LEU A 129 -12.55 -36.91 -7.50
CA LEU A 129 -11.30 -36.35 -8.01
C LEU A 129 -10.29 -37.48 -8.28
N ARG A 130 -9.42 -37.30 -9.27
CA ARG A 130 -8.39 -38.28 -9.64
C ARG A 130 -6.99 -37.69 -9.43
N ASP A 131 -6.06 -38.53 -9.01
CA ASP A 131 -4.64 -38.20 -8.89
C ASP A 131 -4.40 -36.88 -8.13
N VAL A 132 -5.07 -36.73 -6.98
CA VAL A 132 -4.91 -35.55 -6.11
C VAL A 132 -3.46 -35.44 -5.68
N THR A 133 -2.83 -34.33 -6.01
CA THR A 133 -1.44 -34.04 -5.65
C THR A 133 -1.37 -32.79 -4.80
N VAL A 134 -0.76 -32.89 -3.64
CA VAL A 134 -0.46 -31.75 -2.78
C VAL A 134 0.94 -31.25 -3.12
N HIS A 135 1.04 -29.96 -3.42
CA HIS A 135 2.29 -29.28 -3.72
C HIS A 135 2.66 -28.41 -2.50
N ALA A 136 3.63 -28.87 -1.73
CA ALA A 136 4.17 -28.15 -0.60
C ALA A 136 5.38 -27.33 -1.05
N VAL A 137 5.29 -26.00 -0.95
CA VAL A 137 6.38 -25.10 -1.34
C VAL A 137 7.12 -24.63 -0.10
N HIS A 138 8.42 -24.86 -0.10
CA HIS A 138 9.37 -24.43 0.92
C HIS A 138 10.09 -23.19 0.43
N ALA A 139 10.02 -22.09 1.16
CA ALA A 139 10.69 -20.85 0.79
C ALA A 139 11.49 -20.27 1.95
N THR A 140 12.78 -20.01 1.74
CA THR A 140 13.65 -19.34 2.70
C THR A 140 14.18 -18.05 2.11
N VAL A 141 14.11 -16.96 2.88
CA VAL A 141 14.69 -15.67 2.54
C VAL A 141 15.97 -15.49 3.33
N GLU A 142 17.10 -15.43 2.64
CA GLU A 142 18.36 -14.99 3.25
C GLU A 142 18.43 -13.47 3.11
N GLN A 143 18.25 -12.74 4.21
CA GLN A 143 18.20 -11.30 4.21
C GLN A 143 19.56 -10.65 3.96
N PRO A 144 19.62 -9.67 3.04
CA PRO A 144 20.36 -8.45 3.23
C PRO A 144 19.48 -7.20 3.18
N ALA A 145 20.00 -6.11 3.73
CA ALA A 145 19.33 -4.84 3.86
C ALA A 145 18.82 -4.27 2.51
N LEU A 146 17.58 -3.80 2.50
CA LEU A 146 16.94 -3.11 1.39
C LEU A 146 17.77 -1.90 0.94
N SER A 147 18.26 -1.92 -0.29
CA SER A 147 18.86 -0.76 -0.94
C SER A 147 17.90 -0.19 -1.98
N THR A 148 17.50 1.05 -1.79
CA THR A 148 16.75 1.84 -2.76
C THR A 148 17.70 2.47 -3.76
N ASN A 149 17.68 2.07 -5.03
CA ASN A 149 18.30 2.83 -6.12
C ASN A 149 17.22 3.34 -7.06
N ALA A 150 17.14 4.66 -7.17
CA ALA A 150 16.31 5.36 -8.13
C ALA A 150 17.06 5.55 -9.45
N ALA A 151 16.46 5.17 -10.55
CA ALA A 151 16.87 5.59 -11.89
C ALA A 151 15.76 6.45 -12.50
N ALA A 152 16.14 7.52 -13.19
CA ALA A 152 15.26 8.61 -13.60
C ALA A 152 14.69 8.46 -15.03
N ALA A 153 13.49 9.06 -15.21
CA ALA A 153 12.89 9.67 -16.40
C ALA A 153 12.10 8.80 -17.40
N ALA A 154 10.87 8.63 -17.09
CA ALA A 154 9.63 8.68 -17.91
C ALA A 154 8.53 9.15 -16.96
N PRO A 155 7.21 9.36 -17.35
CA PRO A 155 6.21 9.69 -16.33
C PRO A 155 6.40 8.69 -15.20
N ALA A 156 6.78 9.19 -14.01
CA ALA A 156 7.42 8.33 -13.02
C ALA A 156 6.46 7.22 -12.61
N SER A 157 6.86 5.98 -12.88
CA SER A 157 6.18 4.81 -12.36
C SER A 157 6.13 4.89 -10.83
N PRO A 158 5.12 4.33 -10.17
CA PRO A 158 5.23 4.08 -8.74
C PRO A 158 6.54 3.30 -8.48
N SER A 159 7.06 3.39 -7.26
CA SER A 159 8.19 2.55 -6.87
C SER A 159 7.76 1.09 -7.00
N ILE A 160 8.29 0.37 -7.99
CA ILE A 160 7.99 -1.03 -8.25
C ILE A 160 9.21 -1.84 -7.86
N HIS A 161 9.02 -2.81 -6.97
CA HIS A 161 10.03 -3.80 -6.64
C HIS A 161 10.31 -4.66 -7.86
N PRO A 162 11.56 -4.73 -8.33
CA PRO A 162 11.93 -5.54 -9.46
C PRO A 162 11.84 -7.04 -9.12
N ARG A 163 11.81 -7.88 -10.14
CA ARG A 163 11.75 -9.34 -9.99
C ARG A 163 12.90 -9.91 -9.15
N THR A 164 14.06 -9.27 -9.21
CA THR A 164 15.24 -9.67 -8.43
C THR A 164 15.02 -9.55 -6.92
N ASP A 165 14.11 -8.71 -6.45
CA ASP A 165 13.80 -8.55 -5.03
C ASP A 165 13.05 -9.76 -4.46
N TRP A 166 12.42 -10.58 -5.31
CA TRP A 166 11.75 -11.82 -4.93
C TRP A 166 12.40 -13.08 -5.54
N GLY A 167 13.65 -12.97 -5.98
CA GLY A 167 14.51 -14.10 -6.34
C GLY A 167 14.40 -14.58 -7.78
N GLN A 168 13.85 -13.78 -8.71
CA GLN A 168 13.81 -14.09 -10.13
C GLN A 168 14.55 -13.03 -10.95
N PRO A 169 15.16 -13.40 -12.10
CA PRO A 169 15.81 -12.42 -12.95
C PRO A 169 14.81 -11.50 -13.65
N GLU A 170 15.25 -10.30 -14.01
CA GLU A 170 14.47 -9.35 -14.81
C GLU A 170 14.21 -9.87 -16.24
N ALA A 171 15.19 -10.56 -16.78
CA ALA A 171 15.08 -11.16 -18.11
C ALA A 171 14.14 -12.37 -18.09
N TRP A 172 13.36 -12.51 -19.15
CA TRP A 172 12.53 -13.69 -19.37
C TRP A 172 13.35 -14.98 -19.27
N GLN A 173 12.78 -15.99 -18.64
CA GLN A 173 13.37 -17.33 -18.52
C GLN A 173 12.53 -18.32 -19.32
N SER A 174 13.18 -19.12 -20.15
CA SER A 174 12.55 -20.28 -20.80
C SER A 174 12.46 -21.43 -19.78
N ASN A 175 11.37 -21.45 -19.00
CA ASN A 175 11.15 -22.45 -17.96
C ASN A 175 10.66 -23.80 -18.52
N HIS A 176 10.03 -23.78 -19.70
CA HIS A 176 9.47 -24.96 -20.38
C HIS A 176 9.63 -24.84 -21.89
N ASP A 177 9.55 -25.94 -22.59
CA ASP A 177 9.52 -25.98 -24.06
C ASP A 177 8.38 -25.11 -24.60
N GLY A 178 8.67 -24.27 -25.58
CA GLY A 178 7.75 -23.30 -26.13
C GLY A 178 7.62 -21.98 -25.38
N CYS A 179 8.29 -21.82 -24.24
CA CYS A 179 8.31 -20.60 -23.44
C CYS A 179 9.54 -19.71 -23.72
N ASP A 180 9.91 -19.51 -24.97
CA ASP A 180 11.19 -18.87 -25.34
C ASP A 180 11.19 -17.34 -25.15
N SER A 181 10.00 -16.71 -25.16
CA SER A 181 9.86 -15.26 -25.03
C SER A 181 8.50 -14.91 -24.44
N PRO A 182 8.34 -13.72 -23.80
CA PRO A 182 7.02 -13.23 -23.41
C PRO A 182 6.21 -12.87 -24.65
N ASP A 183 4.89 -13.02 -24.57
CA ASP A 183 3.95 -12.53 -25.55
C ASP A 183 3.55 -11.09 -25.23
N TYR A 184 3.31 -10.30 -26.29
CA TYR A 184 2.96 -8.89 -26.17
C TYR A 184 1.71 -8.56 -26.97
N ALA A 185 0.81 -7.81 -26.36
CA ALA A 185 -0.25 -7.10 -27.06
C ALA A 185 0.27 -5.74 -27.56
N PRO A 186 -0.40 -5.11 -28.53
CA PRO A 186 -0.01 -3.77 -29.03
C PRO A 186 -0.16 -2.70 -27.95
N THR A 187 -1.11 -2.85 -27.02
CA THR A 187 -1.38 -1.91 -25.92
C THR A 187 -2.14 -2.62 -24.80
N VAL A 188 -2.20 -2.01 -23.63
CA VAL A 188 -3.13 -2.37 -22.55
C VAL A 188 -4.38 -1.52 -22.68
N ASN A 189 -5.55 -2.13 -22.84
CA ASN A 189 -6.83 -1.44 -22.97
C ASN A 189 -7.64 -1.45 -21.69
N TYR A 190 -7.45 -2.47 -20.82
CA TYR A 190 -8.18 -2.63 -19.57
C TYR A 190 -7.33 -3.34 -18.51
N ALA A 191 -7.79 -3.26 -17.28
CA ALA A 191 -7.18 -3.87 -16.11
C ALA A 191 -8.14 -4.88 -15.47
N VAL A 192 -7.60 -6.02 -15.05
CA VAL A 192 -8.30 -7.03 -14.26
C VAL A 192 -7.69 -7.05 -12.86
N VAL A 193 -8.51 -6.79 -11.85
CA VAL A 193 -8.11 -6.82 -10.45
C VAL A 193 -8.40 -8.20 -9.88
N HIS A 194 -7.37 -8.77 -9.24
CA HIS A 194 -7.40 -10.08 -8.59
C HIS A 194 -7.06 -9.97 -7.12
N HIS A 195 -7.28 -11.04 -6.39
CA HIS A 195 -6.60 -11.35 -5.14
C HIS A 195 -5.88 -12.71 -5.29
N THR A 196 -4.86 -12.94 -4.47
CA THR A 196 -4.15 -14.24 -4.48
C THR A 196 -4.90 -15.31 -3.69
N ASP A 197 -5.97 -14.94 -3.02
CA ASP A 197 -6.76 -15.78 -2.09
C ASP A 197 -5.90 -16.52 -1.05
N THR A 198 -4.82 -15.90 -0.62
CA THR A 198 -3.90 -16.40 0.40
C THR A 198 -4.20 -15.79 1.77
N ALA A 199 -3.54 -16.29 2.83
CA ALA A 199 -3.70 -15.73 4.17
C ALA A 199 -3.31 -14.24 4.24
N ASN A 200 -4.08 -13.45 5.00
CA ASN A 200 -3.82 -12.02 5.20
C ASN A 200 -2.77 -11.75 6.30
N SER A 201 -2.35 -12.76 7.06
CA SER A 201 -1.41 -12.63 8.17
C SER A 201 0.00 -13.00 7.72
N TYR A 202 0.77 -12.01 7.27
CA TYR A 202 2.18 -12.12 6.90
C TYR A 202 2.92 -10.82 7.23
N ALA A 203 4.23 -10.90 7.45
CA ALA A 203 5.10 -9.75 7.70
C ALA A 203 5.70 -9.19 6.39
N PRO A 204 6.21 -7.95 6.36
CA PRO A 204 6.87 -7.40 5.16
C PRO A 204 8.03 -8.27 4.65
N ALA A 205 8.76 -8.94 5.54
CA ALA A 205 9.87 -9.82 5.19
C ALA A 205 9.43 -11.11 4.47
N ASP A 206 8.16 -11.49 4.58
CA ASP A 206 7.62 -12.72 3.95
C ASP A 206 7.23 -12.49 2.49
N VAL A 207 6.99 -11.24 2.07
CA VAL A 207 6.44 -10.93 0.75
C VAL A 207 7.26 -11.49 -0.41
N PRO A 208 8.61 -11.39 -0.44
CA PRO A 208 9.42 -12.00 -1.48
C PRO A 208 9.24 -13.52 -1.57
N ALA A 209 9.13 -14.20 -0.44
CA ALA A 209 8.92 -15.65 -0.40
C ALA A 209 7.52 -16.03 -0.90
N ILE A 210 6.50 -15.25 -0.54
CA ILE A 210 5.11 -15.45 -1.02
C ILE A 210 5.07 -15.34 -2.55
N ILE A 211 5.62 -14.28 -3.14
CA ILE A 211 5.61 -14.06 -4.59
C ILE A 211 6.40 -15.17 -5.31
N ASN A 212 7.60 -15.50 -4.81
CA ASN A 212 8.41 -16.57 -5.38
C ASN A 212 7.68 -17.93 -5.33
N SER A 213 6.95 -18.19 -4.26
CA SER A 213 6.19 -19.43 -4.10
C SER A 213 5.00 -19.50 -5.06
N ILE A 214 4.29 -18.39 -5.29
CA ILE A 214 3.23 -18.27 -6.30
C ILE A 214 3.82 -18.51 -7.70
N TRP A 215 4.94 -17.87 -8.03
CA TRP A 215 5.65 -18.10 -9.28
C TRP A 215 6.02 -19.58 -9.48
N ARG A 216 6.56 -20.23 -8.44
CA ARG A 216 6.90 -21.65 -8.50
C ARG A 216 5.68 -22.52 -8.77
N PHE A 217 4.57 -22.21 -8.12
CA PHE A 217 3.32 -22.94 -8.32
C PHE A 217 2.82 -22.78 -9.77
N HIS A 218 2.79 -21.57 -10.29
CA HIS A 218 2.38 -21.30 -11.66
C HIS A 218 3.29 -22.01 -12.68
N VAL A 219 4.61 -21.92 -12.50
CA VAL A 219 5.56 -22.50 -13.46
C VAL A 219 5.63 -24.01 -13.33
N PHE A 220 5.93 -24.55 -12.14
CA PHE A 220 6.26 -25.96 -12.00
C PHE A 220 5.10 -26.88 -11.63
N THR A 221 3.99 -26.31 -11.22
CA THR A 221 2.75 -27.06 -10.94
C THR A 221 1.75 -26.93 -12.08
N ASN A 222 1.42 -25.70 -12.49
CA ASN A 222 0.46 -25.46 -13.57
C ASN A 222 1.13 -25.58 -14.96
N GLY A 223 2.47 -25.49 -15.03
CA GLY A 223 3.24 -25.60 -16.29
C GLY A 223 3.20 -24.32 -17.13
N TRP A 224 2.88 -23.16 -16.51
CA TRP A 224 2.89 -21.89 -17.21
C TRP A 224 4.30 -21.38 -17.47
N CYS A 225 4.44 -20.46 -18.41
CA CYS A 225 5.76 -19.94 -18.76
C CYS A 225 6.37 -19.06 -17.67
N ASP A 226 5.52 -18.35 -16.90
CA ASP A 226 5.94 -17.47 -15.80
C ASP A 226 4.76 -17.29 -14.83
N ILE A 227 4.92 -16.46 -13.80
CA ILE A 227 3.81 -16.04 -12.93
C ILE A 227 2.69 -15.41 -13.78
N GLY A 228 1.44 -15.72 -13.47
CA GLY A 228 0.30 -15.29 -14.29
C GLY A 228 0.06 -13.78 -14.25
N TYR A 229 0.24 -13.16 -13.09
CA TYR A 229 -0.06 -11.75 -12.86
C TYR A 229 1.05 -10.83 -13.39
N ASN A 230 0.68 -9.70 -14.01
CA ASN A 230 1.65 -8.69 -14.42
C ASN A 230 2.24 -7.95 -13.22
N PHE A 231 1.42 -7.67 -12.21
CA PHE A 231 1.84 -7.03 -10.96
C PHE A 231 1.18 -7.68 -9.75
N LEU A 232 1.86 -7.58 -8.59
CA LEU A 232 1.28 -7.93 -7.31
C LEU A 232 1.40 -6.74 -6.36
N ILE A 233 0.46 -6.64 -5.41
CA ILE A 233 0.45 -5.58 -4.40
C ILE A 233 0.28 -6.22 -3.03
N ASP A 234 1.21 -5.95 -2.12
CA ASP A 234 1.15 -6.48 -0.76
C ASP A 234 0.27 -5.61 0.17
N ARG A 235 -0.02 -6.13 1.37
CA ARG A 235 -0.84 -5.43 2.37
C ARG A 235 -0.21 -4.14 2.91
N PHE A 236 1.08 -3.91 2.67
CA PHE A 236 1.85 -2.75 3.13
C PHE A 236 1.93 -1.66 2.04
N GLY A 237 1.42 -1.93 0.82
CA GLY A 237 1.43 -1.02 -0.32
C GLY A 237 2.66 -1.15 -1.22
N GLY A 238 3.49 -2.18 -1.02
CA GLY A 238 4.56 -2.55 -1.94
C GLY A 238 3.96 -3.01 -3.27
N VAL A 239 4.46 -2.45 -4.38
CA VAL A 239 4.11 -2.87 -5.75
C VAL A 239 5.27 -3.71 -6.29
N TRP A 240 4.96 -4.88 -6.82
CA TRP A 240 5.95 -5.86 -7.25
C TRP A 240 5.74 -6.21 -8.73
N GLU A 241 6.82 -6.19 -9.52
CA GLU A 241 6.78 -6.75 -10.87
C GLU A 241 6.60 -8.26 -10.78
N GLY A 242 5.53 -8.76 -11.41
CA GLY A 242 5.24 -10.18 -11.49
C GLY A 242 5.84 -10.80 -12.76
N ARG A 243 5.02 -10.90 -13.84
CA ARG A 243 5.43 -11.51 -15.12
C ARG A 243 6.50 -10.70 -15.81
N ALA A 244 7.59 -11.36 -16.22
CA ALA A 244 8.69 -10.74 -16.94
C ALA A 244 8.27 -10.20 -18.32
N GLY A 245 9.04 -9.27 -18.85
CA GLY A 245 8.81 -8.69 -20.17
C GLY A 245 8.81 -7.17 -20.17
N GLY A 246 8.89 -6.55 -18.98
CA GLY A 246 9.04 -5.10 -18.79
C GLY A 246 7.76 -4.41 -18.37
N ILE A 247 7.88 -3.63 -17.31
CA ILE A 247 6.75 -2.99 -16.61
C ILE A 247 5.95 -1.99 -17.46
N THR A 248 6.56 -1.37 -18.47
CA THR A 248 5.90 -0.41 -19.37
C THR A 248 5.23 -1.07 -20.57
N ARG A 249 5.59 -2.32 -20.89
CA ARG A 249 5.09 -3.03 -22.06
C ARG A 249 3.75 -3.71 -21.79
N ALA A 250 2.98 -3.97 -22.85
CA ALA A 250 1.72 -4.72 -22.77
C ALA A 250 2.01 -6.24 -22.81
N VAL A 251 2.61 -6.76 -21.74
CA VAL A 251 2.92 -8.19 -21.61
C VAL A 251 1.61 -8.95 -21.39
N VAL A 252 1.37 -9.97 -22.22
CA VAL A 252 0.19 -10.85 -22.08
C VAL A 252 0.38 -11.73 -20.84
N GLY A 253 -0.59 -11.68 -19.92
CA GLY A 253 -0.60 -12.45 -18.68
C GLY A 253 -1.15 -13.86 -18.85
N ALA A 254 -1.31 -14.55 -17.73
CA ALA A 254 -2.05 -15.80 -17.59
C ALA A 254 -2.88 -15.74 -16.31
N HIS A 255 -3.78 -14.73 -16.21
CA HIS A 255 -4.49 -14.38 -14.99
C HIS A 255 -6.02 -14.35 -15.14
N ALA A 256 -6.54 -14.27 -16.36
CA ALA A 256 -7.98 -14.27 -16.66
C ALA A 256 -8.18 -14.96 -18.02
N GLY A 257 -8.57 -16.23 -17.99
CA GLY A 257 -8.67 -17.05 -19.18
C GLY A 257 -9.69 -16.49 -20.19
N GLY A 258 -9.27 -16.41 -21.45
CA GLY A 258 -10.04 -15.74 -22.50
C GLY A 258 -9.93 -14.22 -22.52
N PHE A 259 -9.34 -13.60 -21.48
CA PHE A 259 -9.27 -12.14 -21.31
C PHE A 259 -7.83 -11.63 -21.01
N ASN A 260 -6.82 -12.45 -21.23
CA ASN A 260 -5.43 -12.06 -21.00
C ASN A 260 -4.90 -11.04 -22.02
N TYR A 261 -5.40 -11.11 -23.27
CA TYR A 261 -4.94 -10.24 -24.34
C TYR A 261 -5.38 -8.80 -24.15
N GLN A 262 -4.46 -7.84 -24.28
CA GLN A 262 -4.67 -6.40 -24.07
C GLN A 262 -5.13 -6.03 -22.65
N SER A 263 -5.00 -6.91 -21.67
CA SER A 263 -5.25 -6.62 -20.26
C SER A 263 -3.97 -6.50 -19.45
N VAL A 264 -4.09 -5.92 -18.27
CA VAL A 264 -3.09 -5.97 -17.21
C VAL A 264 -3.71 -6.59 -15.96
N GLY A 265 -3.17 -7.72 -15.52
CA GLY A 265 -3.58 -8.39 -14.29
C GLY A 265 -2.79 -7.88 -13.09
N THR A 266 -3.52 -7.38 -12.10
CA THR A 266 -2.93 -6.95 -10.83
C THR A 266 -3.56 -7.72 -9.69
N SER A 267 -2.75 -8.49 -8.95
CA SER A 267 -3.23 -9.33 -7.86
C SER A 267 -2.86 -8.74 -6.50
N LEU A 268 -3.85 -8.61 -5.63
CA LEU A 268 -3.69 -8.18 -4.25
C LEU A 268 -3.33 -9.41 -3.40
N ILE A 269 -2.18 -9.37 -2.72
CA ILE A 269 -1.73 -10.50 -1.89
C ILE A 269 -2.59 -10.61 -0.63
N GLY A 270 -3.38 -11.67 -0.54
CA GLY A 270 -4.32 -11.95 0.54
C GLY A 270 -5.66 -12.46 0.03
N SER A 271 -6.61 -12.68 0.96
CA SER A 271 -8.02 -13.02 0.68
C SER A 271 -8.93 -11.88 1.12
N PHE A 272 -9.76 -11.38 0.20
CA PHE A 272 -10.64 -10.23 0.42
C PHE A 272 -12.13 -10.56 0.25
N GLU A 273 -12.49 -11.82 0.46
CA GLU A 273 -13.90 -12.25 0.50
C GLU A 273 -14.63 -11.64 1.70
N SER A 274 -14.02 -11.74 2.88
CA SER A 274 -14.61 -11.28 4.14
C SER A 274 -13.72 -10.28 4.90
N THR A 275 -12.57 -9.93 4.34
CA THR A 275 -11.60 -9.02 4.96
C THR A 275 -11.44 -7.76 4.11
N ALA A 276 -11.47 -6.60 4.76
CA ALA A 276 -11.27 -5.33 4.07
C ALA A 276 -9.86 -5.21 3.48
N VAL A 277 -9.77 -4.66 2.26
CA VAL A 277 -8.49 -4.37 1.62
C VAL A 277 -7.78 -3.26 2.40
N PRO A 278 -6.51 -3.44 2.80
CA PRO A 278 -5.76 -2.39 3.47
C PRO A 278 -5.66 -1.13 2.61
N ALA A 279 -5.74 0.03 3.25
CA ALA A 279 -5.65 1.31 2.55
C ALA A 279 -4.34 1.49 1.77
N ALA A 280 -3.22 0.98 2.30
CA ALA A 280 -1.94 1.00 1.62
C ALA A 280 -2.00 0.23 0.29
N THR A 281 -2.61 -0.96 0.29
CA THR A 281 -2.84 -1.78 -0.90
C THR A 281 -3.74 -1.07 -1.92
N TYR A 282 -4.87 -0.48 -1.47
CA TYR A 282 -5.77 0.27 -2.34
C TYR A 282 -5.09 1.46 -3.01
N ASN A 283 -4.34 2.28 -2.24
CA ASN A 283 -3.63 3.43 -2.77
C ASN A 283 -2.53 3.03 -3.76
N ALA A 284 -1.81 1.94 -3.48
CA ALA A 284 -0.82 1.39 -4.39
C ALA A 284 -1.47 0.94 -5.71
N LEU A 285 -2.65 0.32 -5.65
CA LEU A 285 -3.43 -0.09 -6.82
C LEU A 285 -3.88 1.13 -7.64
N VAL A 286 -4.42 2.18 -7.00
CA VAL A 286 -4.79 3.44 -7.68
C VAL A 286 -3.60 4.03 -8.44
N ASN A 287 -2.44 4.13 -7.78
CA ASN A 287 -1.24 4.72 -8.38
C ASN A 287 -0.68 3.85 -9.51
N LEU A 288 -0.63 2.53 -9.33
CA LEU A 288 -0.17 1.60 -10.37
C LEU A 288 -1.05 1.67 -11.61
N LEU A 289 -2.38 1.60 -11.44
CA LEU A 289 -3.31 1.64 -12.56
C LEU A 289 -3.32 3.01 -13.23
N ALA A 290 -3.24 4.13 -12.48
CA ALA A 290 -3.16 5.46 -13.05
C ALA A 290 -1.92 5.62 -13.96
N TRP A 291 -0.77 5.14 -13.49
CA TRP A 291 0.45 5.11 -14.30
C TRP A 291 0.33 4.17 -15.50
N LYS A 292 -0.08 2.91 -15.29
CA LYS A 292 -0.12 1.90 -16.35
C LYS A 292 -1.12 2.28 -17.44
N MET A 293 -2.31 2.74 -17.07
CA MET A 293 -3.33 3.19 -18.04
C MET A 293 -2.90 4.47 -18.77
N ALA A 294 -2.18 5.39 -18.09
CA ALA A 294 -1.61 6.58 -18.75
C ALA A 294 -0.55 6.21 -19.79
N VAL A 295 0.34 5.26 -19.49
CA VAL A 295 1.36 4.75 -20.43
C VAL A 295 0.72 4.22 -21.73
N HIS A 296 -0.47 3.63 -21.61
CA HIS A 296 -1.19 3.00 -22.73
C HIS A 296 -2.37 3.85 -23.26
N ASN A 297 -2.56 5.07 -22.73
CA ASN A 297 -3.66 5.98 -23.09
C ASN A 297 -5.07 5.36 -22.93
N ALA A 298 -5.24 4.50 -21.93
CA ALA A 298 -6.53 3.88 -21.60
C ALA A 298 -7.34 4.78 -20.66
N ASN A 299 -8.66 4.89 -20.89
CA ASN A 299 -9.56 5.69 -20.05
C ASN A 299 -10.09 4.85 -18.87
N PRO A 300 -9.74 5.12 -17.60
CA PRO A 300 -10.11 4.26 -16.47
C PRO A 300 -11.61 4.25 -16.12
N THR A 301 -12.36 5.25 -16.58
CA THR A 301 -13.83 5.32 -16.39
C THR A 301 -14.62 4.97 -17.66
N GLY A 302 -13.90 4.50 -18.68
CA GLY A 302 -14.50 4.09 -19.96
C GLY A 302 -15.08 2.69 -19.93
N GLN A 303 -15.72 2.35 -21.02
CA GLN A 303 -16.11 0.99 -21.39
C GLN A 303 -15.54 0.67 -22.77
N LEU A 304 -15.26 -0.61 -23.01
CA LEU A 304 -14.77 -1.08 -24.30
C LEU A 304 -15.44 -2.42 -24.64
N THR A 305 -15.47 -2.73 -25.93
CA THR A 305 -15.89 -4.05 -26.39
C THR A 305 -14.69 -4.98 -26.40
N VAL A 306 -14.79 -6.10 -25.70
CA VAL A 306 -13.79 -7.17 -25.65
C VAL A 306 -14.38 -8.41 -26.26
N THR A 307 -13.61 -9.13 -27.07
CA THR A 307 -13.98 -10.44 -27.61
C THR A 307 -13.14 -11.49 -26.91
N PRO A 308 -13.75 -12.36 -26.08
CA PRO A 308 -13.02 -13.38 -25.34
C PRO A 308 -12.43 -14.45 -26.28
N ALA A 309 -11.25 -14.94 -25.93
CA ALA A 309 -10.70 -16.17 -26.46
C ALA A 309 -11.38 -17.40 -25.81
N ALA A 310 -11.10 -18.59 -26.31
CA ALA A 310 -11.61 -19.84 -25.74
C ALA A 310 -11.07 -20.03 -24.31
N PHE A 311 -11.99 -20.29 -23.38
CA PHE A 311 -11.65 -20.67 -22.01
C PHE A 311 -12.87 -21.27 -21.28
N ASP A 312 -12.73 -22.47 -20.73
CA ASP A 312 -13.84 -23.21 -20.10
C ASP A 312 -14.38 -22.54 -18.83
N GLY A 313 -13.56 -21.76 -18.12
CA GLY A 313 -13.92 -20.98 -16.93
C GLY A 313 -14.55 -19.62 -17.23
N SER A 314 -14.61 -19.20 -18.50
CA SER A 314 -15.16 -17.90 -18.88
C SER A 314 -16.67 -17.81 -18.61
N ARG A 315 -17.14 -16.61 -18.28
CA ARG A 315 -18.59 -16.30 -18.23
C ARG A 315 -19.21 -16.14 -19.61
N PHE A 316 -18.39 -15.96 -20.63
CA PHE A 316 -18.83 -15.60 -21.97
C PHE A 316 -18.30 -16.59 -23.00
N PRO A 317 -19.11 -16.95 -24.01
CA PRO A 317 -18.65 -17.79 -25.08
C PRO A 317 -17.51 -17.17 -25.88
N GLU A 318 -16.59 -18.01 -26.39
CA GLU A 318 -15.56 -17.61 -27.33
C GLU A 318 -16.12 -16.81 -28.50
N GLY A 319 -15.41 -15.74 -28.88
CA GLY A 319 -15.74 -14.93 -30.05
C GLY A 319 -16.98 -14.02 -29.89
N GLN A 320 -17.68 -14.05 -28.75
CA GLN A 320 -18.81 -13.17 -28.51
C GLN A 320 -18.37 -11.81 -27.98
N PRO A 321 -18.54 -10.70 -28.71
CA PRO A 321 -18.20 -9.37 -28.22
C PRO A 321 -19.05 -8.97 -27.00
N ILE A 322 -18.40 -8.52 -25.93
CA ILE A 322 -19.07 -8.05 -24.71
C ILE A 322 -18.58 -6.65 -24.34
N LEU A 323 -19.43 -5.87 -23.67
CA LEU A 323 -19.09 -4.55 -23.19
C LEU A 323 -18.61 -4.64 -21.74
N LEU A 324 -17.34 -4.26 -21.50
CA LEU A 324 -16.71 -4.25 -20.17
C LEU A 324 -16.31 -2.83 -19.76
N TRP A 325 -16.25 -2.58 -18.46
CA TRP A 325 -15.51 -1.45 -17.93
C TRP A 325 -14.00 -1.64 -18.15
N THR A 326 -13.27 -0.54 -18.26
CA THR A 326 -11.80 -0.57 -18.43
C THR A 326 -11.04 -0.96 -17.16
N ILE A 327 -11.67 -1.00 -16.00
CA ILE A 327 -11.17 -1.64 -14.79
C ILE A 327 -12.27 -2.55 -14.25
N VAL A 328 -11.99 -3.84 -14.22
CA VAL A 328 -12.93 -4.90 -13.80
C VAL A 328 -12.33 -5.77 -12.71
N GLY A 329 -13.16 -6.48 -11.98
CA GLY A 329 -12.74 -7.61 -11.16
C GLY A 329 -12.71 -8.89 -11.97
N HIS A 330 -11.92 -9.85 -11.56
CA HIS A 330 -11.84 -11.16 -12.25
C HIS A 330 -13.22 -11.83 -12.41
N ARG A 331 -14.08 -11.72 -11.41
CA ARG A 331 -15.47 -12.25 -11.48
C ARG A 331 -16.36 -11.60 -12.54
N ASP A 332 -15.98 -10.47 -13.11
CA ASP A 332 -16.74 -9.85 -14.20
C ASP A 332 -16.58 -10.62 -15.53
N VAL A 333 -15.47 -11.33 -15.69
CA VAL A 333 -15.09 -12.03 -16.93
C VAL A 333 -15.13 -13.55 -16.78
N ASP A 334 -14.83 -14.10 -15.61
CA ASP A 334 -14.72 -15.53 -15.35
C ASP A 334 -15.59 -16.00 -14.18
N GLN A 335 -15.85 -17.31 -14.09
CA GLN A 335 -16.69 -17.93 -13.07
C GLN A 335 -15.92 -18.12 -11.76
N THR A 336 -15.65 -17.02 -11.05
CA THR A 336 -14.86 -16.98 -9.81
C THR A 336 -15.44 -15.97 -8.83
N SER A 337 -15.11 -16.09 -7.55
CA SER A 337 -15.38 -15.06 -6.52
C SER A 337 -14.31 -13.96 -6.49
N CYS A 338 -13.15 -14.19 -7.12
CA CYS A 338 -12.02 -13.23 -7.18
C CYS A 338 -12.48 -11.87 -7.77
N PRO A 339 -12.08 -10.72 -7.23
CA PRO A 339 -11.05 -10.47 -6.22
C PRO A 339 -11.55 -10.47 -4.76
N GLY A 340 -12.65 -11.12 -4.45
CA GLY A 340 -13.33 -11.08 -3.16
C GLY A 340 -14.29 -9.90 -3.04
N ASP A 341 -15.33 -10.02 -2.19
CA ASP A 341 -16.41 -9.04 -2.10
C ASP A 341 -15.92 -7.65 -1.71
N PHE A 342 -15.00 -7.57 -0.76
CA PHE A 342 -14.45 -6.28 -0.31
C PHE A 342 -13.63 -5.58 -1.40
N ALA A 343 -12.84 -6.30 -2.17
CA ALA A 343 -12.09 -5.74 -3.29
C ALA A 343 -13.00 -5.45 -4.49
N TYR A 344 -14.01 -6.26 -4.74
CA TYR A 344 -14.97 -6.01 -5.82
C TYR A 344 -15.81 -4.75 -5.58
N ASN A 345 -16.28 -4.56 -4.34
CA ASN A 345 -17.14 -3.43 -3.98
C ASN A 345 -16.47 -2.05 -4.11
N PHE A 346 -15.15 -1.97 -4.11
CA PHE A 346 -14.47 -0.70 -4.31
C PHE A 346 -14.25 -0.32 -5.80
N LEU A 347 -14.46 -1.22 -6.77
CA LEU A 347 -14.15 -0.98 -8.19
C LEU A 347 -14.76 0.32 -8.77
N PRO A 348 -16.02 0.70 -8.47
CA PRO A 348 -16.55 1.97 -8.94
C PRO A 348 -15.73 3.18 -8.44
N ASN A 349 -15.33 3.15 -7.17
CA ASN A 349 -14.48 4.20 -6.57
C ASN A 349 -13.07 4.15 -7.15
N LEU A 350 -12.50 2.96 -7.34
CA LEU A 350 -11.18 2.77 -7.95
C LEU A 350 -11.10 3.43 -9.32
N ARG A 351 -12.10 3.22 -10.20
CA ARG A 351 -12.15 3.89 -11.51
C ARG A 351 -12.10 5.41 -11.39
N ALA A 352 -12.90 5.97 -10.48
CA ALA A 352 -12.96 7.41 -10.24
C ALA A 352 -11.64 7.96 -9.66
N ASP A 353 -11.01 7.23 -8.73
CA ASP A 353 -9.76 7.65 -8.11
C ASP A 353 -8.58 7.57 -9.10
N VAL A 354 -8.50 6.51 -9.91
CA VAL A 354 -7.53 6.37 -11.01
C VAL A 354 -7.69 7.54 -12.00
N GLN A 355 -8.93 7.86 -12.42
CA GLN A 355 -9.21 9.00 -13.29
C GLN A 355 -8.75 10.34 -12.68
N ARG A 356 -8.99 10.54 -11.37
CA ARG A 356 -8.56 11.78 -10.69
C ARG A 356 -7.03 11.90 -10.66
N VAL A 357 -6.31 10.82 -10.38
CA VAL A 357 -4.83 10.79 -10.39
C VAL A 357 -4.31 11.09 -11.79
N MET A 358 -4.90 10.51 -12.84
CA MET A 358 -4.53 10.77 -14.23
C MET A 358 -4.83 12.22 -14.65
N ALA A 359 -6.03 12.73 -14.34
CA ALA A 359 -6.46 14.08 -14.69
C ALA A 359 -5.65 15.19 -13.98
N ALA A 360 -5.13 14.91 -12.79
CA ALA A 360 -4.24 15.83 -12.09
C ALA A 360 -2.89 16.06 -12.80
N GLY A 361 -2.67 15.42 -13.96
CA GLY A 361 -1.42 15.47 -14.70
C GLY A 361 -0.25 14.86 -13.93
N GLN A 362 -0.56 14.04 -12.96
CA GLN A 362 0.40 13.28 -12.17
C GLN A 362 0.50 11.87 -12.73
N SER A 363 1.53 11.66 -13.49
CA SER A 363 2.16 10.34 -13.42
C SER A 363 2.63 10.14 -11.97
N PRO A 364 2.44 8.95 -11.38
CA PRO A 364 3.02 8.60 -10.09
C PRO A 364 4.53 8.86 -10.16
N GLY A 365 5.02 9.87 -9.43
CA GLY A 365 6.43 10.28 -9.45
C GLY A 365 6.70 11.77 -9.49
N GLY A 366 5.66 12.64 -9.46
CA GLY A 366 5.84 14.05 -9.14
C GLY A 366 6.47 14.21 -7.75
N SER A 367 7.14 15.35 -7.49
CA SER A 367 7.71 15.65 -6.15
C SER A 367 6.63 15.85 -5.07
N ASP A 368 5.37 16.05 -5.46
CA ASP A 368 4.24 16.34 -4.58
C ASP A 368 3.61 15.05 -4.00
N GLY A 369 3.37 15.03 -2.72
CA GLY A 369 2.75 13.94 -2.00
C GLY A 369 2.34 14.35 -0.59
N TYR A 370 1.61 13.51 0.11
CA TYR A 370 1.20 13.72 1.51
C TYR A 370 0.86 12.41 2.19
N TRP A 371 0.90 12.45 3.50
CA TRP A 371 0.44 11.37 4.37
C TRP A 371 -0.77 11.83 5.17
N MET A 372 -1.64 10.88 5.48
CA MET A 372 -2.69 11.01 6.49
C MET A 372 -2.45 9.95 7.57
N VAL A 373 -2.80 10.26 8.80
CA VAL A 373 -2.71 9.33 9.93
C VAL A 373 -4.07 9.17 10.60
N ALA A 374 -4.47 7.93 10.84
CA ALA A 374 -5.63 7.61 11.67
C ALA A 374 -5.24 7.48 13.16
N SER A 375 -6.22 7.58 14.06
CA SER A 375 -5.95 7.56 15.51
C SER A 375 -5.45 6.21 16.04
N ASP A 376 -5.56 5.13 15.27
CA ASP A 376 -4.92 3.82 15.54
C ASP A 376 -3.49 3.73 14.98
N GLY A 377 -2.97 4.81 14.39
CA GLY A 377 -1.66 4.88 13.78
C GLY A 377 -1.58 4.28 12.38
N GLY A 378 -2.72 4.00 11.75
CA GLY A 378 -2.81 3.67 10.32
C GLY A 378 -2.30 4.83 9.47
N ILE A 379 -1.40 4.58 8.52
CA ILE A 379 -0.83 5.58 7.60
C ILE A 379 -1.37 5.36 6.20
N PHE A 380 -1.74 6.46 5.55
CA PHE A 380 -2.19 6.52 4.16
C PHE A 380 -1.28 7.46 3.39
N ALA A 381 -0.56 6.93 2.40
CA ALA A 381 0.40 7.67 1.60
C ALA A 381 -0.17 7.95 0.20
N PHE A 382 -0.05 9.19 -0.28
CA PHE A 382 -0.61 9.63 -1.56
C PHE A 382 0.42 10.36 -2.41
N GLY A 383 0.33 10.19 -3.73
CA GLY A 383 1.29 10.78 -4.67
C GLY A 383 2.69 10.19 -4.51
N SER A 384 3.70 11.05 -4.43
CA SER A 384 5.10 10.62 -4.26
C SER A 384 5.49 10.34 -2.80
N ALA A 385 4.53 10.41 -1.86
CA ALA A 385 4.78 10.11 -0.46
C ALA A 385 4.98 8.60 -0.27
N GLY A 386 6.18 8.18 0.14
CA GLY A 386 6.49 6.76 0.40
C GLY A 386 5.82 6.24 1.67
N PHE A 387 5.44 4.98 1.69
CA PHE A 387 5.04 4.30 2.92
C PHE A 387 6.29 3.77 3.63
N PHE A 388 6.49 4.16 4.89
CA PHE A 388 7.68 3.79 5.68
C PHE A 388 7.36 2.92 6.89
N GLY A 389 6.08 2.65 7.14
CA GLY A 389 5.57 1.85 8.25
C GLY A 389 4.35 2.46 8.93
N SER A 390 3.70 1.71 9.79
CA SER A 390 2.41 2.04 10.39
C SER A 390 2.26 1.35 11.75
N MET A 391 1.42 1.93 12.61
CA MET A 391 0.95 1.27 13.83
C MET A 391 -0.46 0.69 13.66
N GLY A 392 -1.09 0.86 12.50
CA GLY A 392 -2.41 0.30 12.20
C GLY A 392 -2.47 -1.20 12.46
N GLY A 393 -3.45 -1.64 13.25
CA GLY A 393 -3.58 -3.03 13.68
C GLY A 393 -2.65 -3.46 14.82
N GLN A 394 -1.79 -2.57 15.34
CA GLN A 394 -0.98 -2.83 16.53
C GLN A 394 -1.64 -2.24 17.78
N PRO A 395 -1.51 -2.88 18.96
CA PRO A 395 -2.03 -2.32 20.19
C PRO A 395 -1.27 -1.04 20.58
N LEU A 396 -2.02 0.05 20.79
CA LEU A 396 -1.50 1.32 21.29
C LEU A 396 -1.99 1.57 22.72
N ASN A 397 -1.13 2.06 23.59
CA ASN A 397 -1.52 2.47 24.94
C ASN A 397 -2.50 3.67 24.90
N LYS A 398 -2.26 4.60 24.00
CA LYS A 398 -3.10 5.79 23.75
C LYS A 398 -3.18 6.07 22.24
N PRO A 399 -4.28 6.71 21.78
CA PRO A 399 -4.45 7.00 20.36
C PRO A 399 -3.40 7.99 19.84
N ILE A 400 -3.04 7.84 18.56
CA ILE A 400 -2.27 8.84 17.81
C ILE A 400 -3.12 10.11 17.68
N VAL A 401 -2.48 11.27 17.80
CA VAL A 401 -3.12 12.60 17.74
C VAL A 401 -2.51 13.52 16.69
N ALA A 402 -1.26 13.26 16.26
CA ALA A 402 -0.61 14.03 15.21
C ALA A 402 0.50 13.23 14.53
N MET A 403 0.87 13.68 13.34
CA MET A 403 2.07 13.25 12.62
C MET A 403 2.82 14.45 12.06
N THR A 404 4.11 14.24 11.76
CA THR A 404 4.90 15.20 10.99
C THR A 404 5.97 14.50 10.16
N ALA A 405 6.19 15.01 8.95
CA ALA A 405 7.18 14.49 8.01
C ALA A 405 8.62 14.81 8.45
N ALA A 406 9.54 13.90 8.20
CA ALA A 406 10.95 14.21 8.25
C ALA A 406 11.33 15.20 7.13
N PRO A 407 12.21 16.20 7.37
CA PRO A 407 12.52 17.24 6.39
C PRO A 407 13.06 16.74 5.05
N ASP A 408 13.62 15.53 5.00
CA ASP A 408 14.11 14.88 3.77
C ASP A 408 12.99 14.16 2.96
N GLY A 409 11.75 14.16 3.47
CA GLY A 409 10.61 13.51 2.83
C GLY A 409 10.68 11.97 2.75
N LYS A 410 11.61 11.35 3.51
CA LYS A 410 11.85 9.89 3.50
C LYS A 410 11.47 9.20 4.81
N GLY A 411 10.66 9.86 5.63
CA GLY A 411 10.16 9.33 6.90
C GLY A 411 9.17 10.26 7.57
N TYR A 412 8.64 9.84 8.69
CA TYR A 412 7.71 10.62 9.51
C TYR A 412 7.74 10.16 10.97
N TRP A 413 7.34 11.06 11.85
CA TRP A 413 7.01 10.76 13.25
C TRP A 413 5.51 10.79 13.46
N MET A 414 5.03 9.94 14.36
CA MET A 414 3.68 10.00 14.92
C MET A 414 3.79 10.17 16.43
N VAL A 415 2.87 10.91 17.02
CA VAL A 415 2.78 11.09 18.46
C VAL A 415 1.43 10.64 18.99
N ALA A 416 1.45 9.84 20.07
CA ALA A 416 0.26 9.47 20.81
C ALA A 416 -0.08 10.51 21.89
N SER A 417 -1.32 10.51 22.38
CA SER A 417 -1.78 11.50 23.39
C SER A 417 -1.07 11.39 24.74
N ASP A 418 -0.39 10.28 25.03
CA ASP A 418 0.49 10.09 26.19
C ASP A 418 1.93 10.55 25.94
N GLY A 419 2.21 11.08 24.74
CA GLY A 419 3.54 11.50 24.31
C GLY A 419 4.44 10.36 23.84
N GLY A 420 3.90 9.17 23.60
CA GLY A 420 4.59 8.08 22.90
C GLY A 420 4.93 8.50 21.48
N ILE A 421 6.15 8.23 21.03
CA ILE A 421 6.66 8.57 19.69
C ILE A 421 6.91 7.29 18.91
N PHE A 422 6.44 7.30 17.65
CA PHE A 422 6.71 6.27 16.66
C PHE A 422 7.41 6.91 15.46
N ALA A 423 8.59 6.38 15.09
CA ALA A 423 9.46 6.93 14.04
C ALA A 423 9.62 5.91 12.91
N PHE A 424 9.43 6.34 11.68
CA PHE A 424 9.47 5.48 10.49
C PHE A 424 10.34 6.09 9.39
N GLY A 425 10.98 5.23 8.60
CA GLY A 425 11.88 5.63 7.51
C GLY A 425 13.13 6.32 8.04
N SER A 426 13.46 7.50 7.50
CA SER A 426 14.62 8.31 7.93
C SER A 426 14.43 9.02 9.27
N ALA A 427 13.19 9.08 9.78
CA ALA A 427 12.86 9.71 11.05
C ALA A 427 13.52 8.95 12.22
N ARG A 428 14.32 9.64 13.01
CA ARG A 428 15.01 9.04 14.17
C ARG A 428 14.27 9.34 15.47
N PHE A 429 14.32 8.40 16.40
CA PHE A 429 13.83 8.61 17.76
C PHE A 429 14.81 9.48 18.56
N TYR A 430 14.31 10.57 19.17
CA TYR A 430 15.10 11.50 19.98
C TYR A 430 14.65 11.55 21.44
N GLY A 431 13.56 10.87 21.79
CA GLY A 431 12.98 10.81 23.13
C GLY A 431 11.46 10.87 23.10
N SER A 432 10.84 10.62 24.24
CA SER A 432 9.39 10.42 24.35
C SER A 432 8.91 10.77 25.76
N MET A 433 7.65 11.15 25.88
CA MET A 433 6.94 11.24 27.16
C MET A 433 6.12 9.98 27.47
N GLY A 434 6.09 9.01 26.55
CA GLY A 434 5.38 7.75 26.77
C GLY A 434 5.79 7.08 28.08
N GLY A 435 4.81 6.74 28.91
CA GLY A 435 5.03 6.18 30.24
C GLY A 435 5.39 7.19 31.32
N GLN A 436 5.52 8.48 31.01
CA GLN A 436 5.72 9.55 31.98
C GLN A 436 4.38 10.24 32.32
N PRO A 437 4.17 10.69 33.57
CA PRO A 437 2.95 11.42 33.92
C PRO A 437 2.92 12.79 33.21
N LEU A 438 1.81 13.05 32.52
CA LEU A 438 1.52 14.34 31.89
C LEU A 438 0.38 15.05 32.63
N ASN A 439 0.50 16.36 32.83
CA ASN A 439 -0.60 17.16 33.40
C ASN A 439 -1.80 17.20 32.44
N LYS A 440 -1.53 17.28 31.15
CA LYS A 440 -2.53 17.29 30.06
C LYS A 440 -2.03 16.47 28.87
N PRO A 441 -2.94 15.89 28.05
CA PRO A 441 -2.54 15.08 26.90
C PRO A 441 -1.80 15.91 25.85
N ILE A 442 -0.88 15.25 25.12
CA ILE A 442 -0.27 15.79 23.90
C ILE A 442 -1.37 15.92 22.83
N VAL A 443 -1.29 17.00 22.05
CA VAL A 443 -2.23 17.33 20.98
C VAL A 443 -1.58 17.70 19.65
N GLY A 444 -0.24 17.87 19.64
CA GLY A 444 0.49 18.21 18.41
C GLY A 444 1.98 18.00 18.54
N MET A 445 2.66 18.00 17.40
CA MET A 445 4.11 17.96 17.29
C MET A 445 4.59 18.75 16.07
N ALA A 446 5.85 19.19 16.11
CA ALA A 446 6.53 19.82 14.98
C ALA A 446 8.01 19.42 14.94
N PRO A 447 8.62 19.20 13.74
CA PRO A 447 10.02 18.84 13.62
C PRO A 447 10.91 20.04 13.82
N ALA A 448 12.10 19.86 14.39
CA ALA A 448 13.15 20.85 14.34
C ALA A 448 13.60 21.05 12.87
N PRO A 449 13.98 22.28 12.44
CA PRO A 449 14.31 22.56 11.05
C PRO A 449 15.43 21.69 10.46
N ASP A 450 16.35 21.21 11.29
CA ASP A 450 17.47 20.34 10.91
C ASP A 450 17.11 18.84 10.86
N GLY A 451 15.86 18.48 11.23
CA GLY A 451 15.40 17.11 11.29
C GLY A 451 16.02 16.25 12.40
N LYS A 452 16.80 16.85 13.33
CA LYS A 452 17.48 16.13 14.39
C LYS A 452 16.80 16.27 15.75
N GLY A 453 15.50 16.62 15.75
CA GLY A 453 14.70 16.77 16.94
C GLY A 453 13.25 17.13 16.60
N TYR A 454 12.44 17.27 17.63
CA TYR A 454 11.04 17.69 17.53
C TYR A 454 10.55 18.29 18.85
N TRP A 455 9.51 19.09 18.74
CA TRP A 455 8.68 19.54 19.86
C TRP A 455 7.38 18.77 19.91
N MET A 456 6.87 18.57 21.12
CA MET A 456 5.49 18.16 21.36
C MET A 456 4.81 19.21 22.22
N VAL A 457 3.52 19.44 21.98
CA VAL A 457 2.69 20.37 22.75
C VAL A 457 1.55 19.62 23.43
N ALA A 458 1.36 19.90 24.73
CA ALA A 458 0.20 19.45 25.48
C ALA A 458 -0.96 20.45 25.38
N SER A 459 -2.20 20.03 25.67
CA SER A 459 -3.39 20.88 25.56
C SER A 459 -3.43 22.06 26.54
N ASP A 460 -2.60 22.06 27.59
CA ASP A 460 -2.36 23.20 28.48
C ASP A 460 -1.25 24.15 27.97
N GLY A 461 -0.71 23.88 26.78
CA GLY A 461 0.38 24.62 26.19
C GLY A 461 1.77 24.28 26.76
N GLY A 462 1.89 23.18 27.51
CA GLY A 462 3.18 22.61 27.92
C GLY A 462 3.97 22.13 26.71
N ILE A 463 5.27 22.46 26.65
CA ILE A 463 6.19 22.08 25.56
C ILE A 463 7.22 21.09 26.07
N PHE A 464 7.42 20.04 25.27
CA PHE A 464 8.48 19.04 25.44
C PHE A 464 9.38 19.07 24.21
N ALA A 465 10.68 19.26 24.41
CA ALA A 465 11.67 19.42 23.35
C ALA A 465 12.69 18.27 23.40
N PHE A 466 12.93 17.64 22.25
CA PHE A 466 13.82 16.48 22.12
C PHE A 466 14.83 16.68 20.97
N GLY A 467 16.03 16.10 21.15
CA GLY A 467 17.11 16.22 20.18
C GLY A 467 17.62 17.65 20.05
N SER A 468 17.71 18.18 18.83
CA SER A 468 18.16 19.55 18.54
C SER A 468 17.09 20.63 18.80
N ALA A 469 15.85 20.25 19.09
CA ALA A 469 14.75 21.17 19.33
C ALA A 469 15.00 22.00 20.60
N ARG A 470 15.10 23.32 20.44
CA ARG A 470 15.35 24.22 21.58
C ARG A 470 14.06 24.67 22.24
N PHE A 471 14.05 24.74 23.56
CA PHE A 471 12.93 25.30 24.31
C PHE A 471 13.01 26.83 24.31
N TYR A 472 11.98 27.51 23.85
CA TYR A 472 11.88 28.98 23.80
C TYR A 472 10.78 29.53 24.71
N GLY A 473 10.03 28.66 25.37
CA GLY A 473 8.95 29.03 26.29
C GLY A 473 7.71 28.12 26.12
N SER A 474 6.75 28.32 27.01
CA SER A 474 5.59 27.44 27.17
C SER A 474 4.43 28.22 27.77
N MET A 475 3.20 27.76 27.51
CA MET A 475 2.01 28.22 28.23
C MET A 475 1.65 27.28 29.39
N GLY A 476 2.38 26.18 29.58
CA GLY A 476 2.19 25.25 30.70
C GLY A 476 2.22 25.99 32.05
N GLY A 477 1.18 25.78 32.84
CA GLY A 477 0.98 26.50 34.12
C GLY A 477 0.31 27.87 34.00
N THR A 478 0.08 28.39 32.79
CA THR A 478 -0.68 29.60 32.54
C THR A 478 -2.15 29.24 32.27
N ARG A 479 -3.08 29.98 32.89
CA ARG A 479 -4.52 29.76 32.61
C ARG A 479 -4.83 30.23 31.20
N LEU A 480 -5.23 29.31 30.35
CA LEU A 480 -5.72 29.57 28.99
C LEU A 480 -7.25 29.70 28.99
N ASN A 481 -7.79 30.53 28.07
CA ASN A 481 -9.23 30.62 27.86
C ASN A 481 -9.77 29.33 27.22
N GLN A 482 -9.02 28.78 26.27
CA GLN A 482 -9.31 27.53 25.57
C GLN A 482 -8.05 26.69 25.42
N PRO A 483 -8.18 25.34 25.31
CA PRO A 483 -7.01 24.47 25.18
C PRO A 483 -6.26 24.70 23.88
N VAL A 484 -4.94 24.49 23.93
CA VAL A 484 -4.10 24.37 22.73
C VAL A 484 -4.51 23.12 21.96
N VAL A 485 -4.55 23.22 20.62
CA VAL A 485 -4.98 22.16 19.69
C VAL A 485 -3.94 21.83 18.63
N GLY A 486 -2.87 22.63 18.50
CA GLY A 486 -1.82 22.39 17.52
C GLY A 486 -0.61 23.29 17.69
N MET A 487 0.44 22.94 16.98
CA MET A 487 1.67 23.73 16.89
C MET A 487 2.31 23.61 15.51
N ALA A 488 3.15 24.59 15.16
CA ALA A 488 3.99 24.53 13.96
C ALA A 488 5.35 25.17 14.22
N ALA A 489 6.40 24.65 13.56
CA ALA A 489 7.73 25.22 13.60
C ALA A 489 7.86 26.41 12.63
N ASN A 490 8.55 27.47 13.07
CA ASN A 490 9.06 28.49 12.16
C ASN A 490 10.45 28.07 11.67
N ARG A 491 10.56 27.69 10.40
CA ARG A 491 11.81 27.19 9.81
C ARG A 491 12.88 28.28 9.69
N SER A 492 12.48 29.55 9.58
CA SER A 492 13.42 30.67 9.41
C SER A 492 14.06 31.11 10.71
N THR A 493 13.33 31.07 11.84
CA THR A 493 13.83 31.49 13.15
C THR A 493 14.24 30.34 14.06
N GLY A 494 13.81 29.11 13.72
CA GLY A 494 13.99 27.92 14.55
C GLY A 494 13.09 27.91 15.79
N GLY A 495 12.09 28.81 15.88
CA GLY A 495 11.08 28.86 16.92
C GLY A 495 9.80 28.12 16.54
N TYR A 496 8.72 28.38 17.27
CA TYR A 496 7.43 27.73 17.05
C TYR A 496 6.23 28.60 17.43
N TRP A 497 5.10 28.27 16.87
CA TRP A 497 3.78 28.78 17.23
C TRP A 497 2.92 27.69 17.84
N MET A 498 2.00 28.10 18.70
CA MET A 498 0.91 27.27 19.19
C MET A 498 -0.42 27.95 18.94
N VAL A 499 -1.46 27.19 18.67
CA VAL A 499 -2.82 27.69 18.46
C VAL A 499 -3.77 27.04 19.46
N ALA A 500 -4.65 27.84 20.09
CA ALA A 500 -5.74 27.38 20.90
C ALA A 500 -7.03 27.22 20.07
N SER A 501 -8.02 26.47 20.59
CA SER A 501 -9.26 26.18 19.86
C SER A 501 -10.15 27.40 19.63
N ASP A 502 -9.95 28.51 20.36
CA ASP A 502 -10.56 29.82 20.10
C ASP A 502 -9.79 30.67 19.07
N GLY A 503 -8.74 30.09 18.47
CA GLY A 503 -7.85 30.76 17.54
C GLY A 503 -6.85 31.70 18.18
N GLY A 504 -6.68 31.64 19.52
CA GLY A 504 -5.59 32.32 20.24
C GLY A 504 -4.24 31.80 19.79
N MET A 505 -3.32 32.71 19.43
CA MET A 505 -1.98 32.37 18.97
C MET A 505 -0.92 32.72 20.00
N PHE A 506 0.04 31.81 20.19
CA PHE A 506 1.21 32.00 21.06
C PHE A 506 2.47 31.79 20.24
N SER A 507 3.38 32.77 20.29
CA SER A 507 4.62 32.79 19.49
C SER A 507 5.85 32.72 20.39
N PHE A 508 6.76 31.78 20.11
CA PHE A 508 8.01 31.61 20.85
C PHE A 508 9.18 31.59 19.87
N ASN A 509 10.04 32.57 19.93
CA ASN A 509 11.09 32.83 18.94
C ASN A 509 10.57 32.78 17.50
N ALA A 510 9.32 33.23 17.29
CA ALA A 510 8.63 33.27 16.01
C ALA A 510 7.81 34.56 15.92
N PRO A 511 7.71 35.22 14.75
CA PRO A 511 6.92 36.43 14.58
C PRO A 511 5.42 36.17 14.83
N PHE A 512 4.74 37.14 15.43
CA PHE A 512 3.28 37.13 15.56
C PHE A 512 2.66 37.88 14.38
N TYR A 513 1.76 37.22 13.63
CA TYR A 513 1.10 37.79 12.45
C TYR A 513 -0.38 38.09 12.66
N GLY A 514 -0.96 37.69 13.78
CA GLY A 514 -2.37 37.89 14.11
C GLY A 514 -3.00 36.67 14.77
N SER A 515 -4.24 36.81 15.18
CA SER A 515 -4.95 35.82 16.01
C SER A 515 -6.45 35.97 15.82
N MET A 516 -7.20 34.87 16.00
CA MET A 516 -8.65 34.89 16.17
C MET A 516 -9.08 34.93 17.64
N GLY A 517 -8.14 34.87 18.56
CA GLY A 517 -8.42 34.95 20.01
C GLY A 517 -9.26 36.18 20.36
N GLY A 518 -10.37 35.96 21.07
CA GLY A 518 -11.33 37.01 21.40
C GLY A 518 -12.34 37.34 20.28
N GLN A 519 -12.23 36.73 19.10
CA GLN A 519 -13.23 36.85 18.03
C GLN A 519 -14.22 35.67 18.11
N ARG A 520 -15.47 35.92 17.70
CA ARG A 520 -16.48 34.86 17.64
C ARG A 520 -16.22 33.96 16.44
N LEU A 521 -15.93 32.69 16.65
CA LEU A 521 -15.83 31.66 15.63
C LEU A 521 -17.15 30.89 15.50
N ASN A 522 -17.52 30.50 14.29
CA ASN A 522 -18.66 29.59 14.07
C ASN A 522 -18.34 28.17 14.57
N GLN A 523 -17.10 27.73 14.36
CA GLN A 523 -16.59 26.43 14.80
C GLN A 523 -15.16 26.58 15.36
N PRO A 524 -14.74 25.72 16.29
CA PRO A 524 -13.41 25.79 16.89
C PRO A 524 -12.29 25.52 15.87
N ILE A 525 -11.14 26.16 16.09
CA ILE A 525 -9.90 25.84 15.39
C ILE A 525 -9.41 24.45 15.83
N VAL A 526 -8.86 23.70 14.90
CA VAL A 526 -8.36 22.32 15.11
C VAL A 526 -6.92 22.12 14.66
N SER A 527 -6.41 22.96 13.75
CA SER A 527 -5.04 22.83 13.25
C SER A 527 -4.53 24.16 12.73
N MET A 528 -3.21 24.25 12.54
CA MET A 528 -2.54 25.36 11.90
C MET A 528 -1.47 24.87 10.92
N ASP A 529 -1.12 25.71 9.96
CA ASP A 529 -0.12 25.43 8.94
C ASP A 529 0.65 26.71 8.57
N PRO A 530 2.00 26.74 8.66
CA PRO A 530 2.78 27.89 8.31
C PRO A 530 3.04 27.98 6.81
N THR A 531 3.37 29.17 6.32
CA THR A 531 4.02 29.33 5.02
C THR A 531 5.41 28.71 5.01
N ALA A 532 5.88 28.23 3.86
CA ALA A 532 7.18 27.57 3.75
C ALA A 532 8.37 28.46 4.19
N ASP A 533 8.25 29.78 3.99
CA ASP A 533 9.23 30.79 4.38
C ASP A 533 9.07 31.29 5.84
N GLY A 534 8.02 30.84 6.53
CA GLY A 534 7.73 31.27 7.91
C GLY A 534 7.24 32.71 8.04
N SER A 535 6.79 33.37 6.95
CA SER A 535 6.30 34.75 6.94
C SER A 535 4.80 34.89 7.19
N GLY A 536 4.10 33.78 7.44
CA GLY A 536 2.67 33.73 7.75
C GLY A 536 2.21 32.35 8.17
N TYR A 537 0.93 32.25 8.54
CA TYR A 537 0.28 30.97 8.88
C TYR A 537 -1.22 31.01 8.59
N ARG A 538 -1.81 29.83 8.48
CA ARG A 538 -3.25 29.61 8.37
C ARG A 538 -3.75 28.84 9.57
N LEU A 539 -4.95 29.17 10.04
CA LEU A 539 -5.71 28.39 11.00
C LEU A 539 -6.88 27.75 10.29
N VAL A 540 -7.19 26.51 10.61
CA VAL A 540 -8.36 25.80 10.08
C VAL A 540 -9.33 25.45 11.19
N ALA A 541 -10.62 25.76 10.97
CA ALA A 541 -11.70 25.36 11.87
C ALA A 541 -12.29 23.99 11.47
N THR A 542 -13.02 23.35 12.38
CA THR A 542 -13.65 22.03 12.14
C THR A 542 -14.63 22.01 10.96
N ASP A 543 -15.24 23.15 10.60
CA ASP A 543 -16.11 23.30 9.43
C ASP A 543 -15.34 23.54 8.12
N GLY A 544 -14.01 23.54 8.18
CA GLY A 544 -13.14 23.86 7.05
C GLY A 544 -12.98 25.35 6.78
N GLY A 545 -13.41 26.22 7.69
CA GLY A 545 -13.11 27.66 7.66
C GLY A 545 -11.61 27.93 7.76
N ILE A 546 -11.08 28.84 6.94
CA ILE A 546 -9.66 29.21 6.89
C ILE A 546 -9.49 30.66 7.32
N PHE A 547 -8.51 30.91 8.20
CA PHE A 547 -8.07 32.23 8.63
C PHE A 547 -6.59 32.39 8.31
N SER A 548 -6.26 33.33 7.43
CA SER A 548 -4.90 33.56 6.94
C SER A 548 -4.29 34.80 7.59
N PHE A 549 -3.03 34.70 8.03
CA PHE A 549 -2.28 35.76 8.68
C PHE A 549 -0.89 35.92 8.08
N GLY A 550 -0.36 37.17 8.12
CA GLY A 550 0.91 37.50 7.51
C GLY A 550 0.85 37.37 5.99
N SER A 551 1.86 36.75 5.38
CA SER A 551 1.93 36.53 3.92
C SER A 551 1.14 35.31 3.45
N ALA A 552 0.45 34.58 4.34
CA ALA A 552 -0.26 33.36 3.97
C ALA A 552 -1.45 33.63 3.05
N PRO A 553 -1.43 33.22 1.77
CA PRO A 553 -2.52 33.51 0.84
C PRO A 553 -3.73 32.60 1.14
N PHE A 554 -4.93 33.16 0.93
CA PHE A 554 -6.19 32.42 0.95
C PHE A 554 -6.50 31.88 -0.45
N TYR A 555 -6.72 30.58 -0.57
CA TYR A 555 -7.03 29.89 -1.83
C TYR A 555 -8.43 29.29 -1.85
N GLY A 556 -9.21 29.41 -0.78
CA GLY A 556 -10.55 28.86 -0.64
C GLY A 556 -10.77 28.17 0.71
N SER A 557 -11.98 27.69 0.92
CA SER A 557 -12.46 27.15 2.20
C SER A 557 -13.49 26.05 1.93
N ALA A 558 -13.58 25.07 2.81
CA ALA A 558 -14.65 24.07 2.78
C ALA A 558 -15.88 24.49 3.61
N ALA A 559 -15.83 25.65 4.29
CA ALA A 559 -16.93 26.14 5.09
C ALA A 559 -18.20 26.36 4.24
N GLY A 560 -19.36 25.88 4.74
CA GLY A 560 -20.64 25.97 4.03
C GLY A 560 -20.89 24.89 2.98
N GLY A 561 -19.98 23.93 2.80
CA GLY A 561 -20.21 22.71 1.98
C GLY A 561 -21.19 21.76 2.70
N VAL A 562 -22.15 21.22 1.95
CA VAL A 562 -23.33 20.49 2.47
C VAL A 562 -22.98 19.15 3.16
N ASN A 563 -21.71 18.68 3.09
CA ASN A 563 -21.24 17.39 3.63
C ASN A 563 -19.79 17.44 4.16
N ALA A 564 -19.32 18.58 4.67
CA ALA A 564 -17.96 18.61 5.24
C ALA A 564 -17.94 17.77 6.54
N ALA A 565 -17.42 16.55 6.47
CA ALA A 565 -16.98 15.84 7.67
C ALA A 565 -16.00 16.76 8.41
N ALA A 566 -16.07 16.77 9.75
CA ALA A 566 -15.24 17.65 10.57
C ALA A 566 -13.77 17.58 10.14
N VAL A 567 -13.24 18.70 9.66
CA VAL A 567 -11.83 18.82 9.29
C VAL A 567 -10.95 18.61 10.51
N THR A 568 -9.85 17.92 10.37
CA THR A 568 -8.92 17.59 11.46
C THR A 568 -7.53 18.15 11.24
N ALA A 569 -7.10 18.35 10.01
CA ALA A 569 -5.75 18.85 9.72
C ALA A 569 -5.69 19.61 8.38
N ILE A 570 -4.65 20.42 8.26
CA ILE A 570 -4.28 21.17 7.06
C ILE A 570 -2.78 21.00 6.79
N GLY A 571 -2.38 20.98 5.50
CA GLY A 571 -0.96 20.95 5.08
C GLY A 571 -0.73 21.73 3.79
N THR A 572 0.30 22.58 3.76
CA THR A 572 0.71 23.37 2.61
C THR A 572 1.34 22.49 1.52
N SER A 573 1.05 22.79 0.26
CA SER A 573 1.66 22.17 -0.92
C SER A 573 1.88 23.22 -2.00
N GLY A 574 3.12 23.67 -2.15
CA GLY A 574 3.47 24.73 -3.12
C GLY A 574 2.59 25.99 -2.93
N ASN A 575 1.95 26.44 -3.99
CA ASN A 575 1.02 27.58 -3.99
C ASN A 575 -0.44 27.13 -3.70
N GLY A 576 -0.63 26.24 -2.75
CA GLY A 576 -1.92 25.74 -2.30
C GLY A 576 -1.86 25.06 -0.96
N TYR A 577 -2.96 24.51 -0.51
CA TYR A 577 -3.06 23.67 0.69
C TYR A 577 -4.13 22.60 0.56
N ARG A 578 -4.00 21.58 1.38
CA ARG A 578 -4.97 20.50 1.50
C ARG A 578 -5.52 20.47 2.91
N MET A 579 -6.78 20.12 3.04
CA MET A 579 -7.42 19.83 4.32
C MET A 579 -7.97 18.41 4.29
N VAL A 580 -7.95 17.73 5.42
CA VAL A 580 -8.50 16.38 5.56
C VAL A 580 -9.60 16.35 6.61
N GLY A 581 -10.70 15.66 6.29
CA GLY A 581 -11.78 15.35 7.21
C GLY A 581 -11.50 14.08 8.04
N ARG A 582 -12.24 13.89 9.12
CA ARG A 582 -12.17 12.69 9.97
C ARG A 582 -12.48 11.39 9.23
N ASP A 583 -13.27 11.48 8.17
CA ASP A 583 -13.64 10.40 7.26
C ASP A 583 -12.59 10.12 6.18
N GLY A 584 -11.48 10.86 6.19
CA GLY A 584 -10.42 10.77 5.19
C GLY A 584 -10.71 11.52 3.89
N MET A 585 -11.82 12.27 3.79
CA MET A 585 -12.09 13.14 2.65
C MET A 585 -11.04 14.24 2.56
N LEU A 586 -10.51 14.45 1.35
CA LEU A 586 -9.52 15.49 1.08
C LEU A 586 -10.14 16.66 0.30
N TYR A 587 -9.82 17.86 0.74
CA TYR A 587 -10.15 19.11 0.07
C TYR A 587 -8.86 19.80 -0.37
N SER A 588 -8.73 20.10 -1.66
CA SER A 588 -7.55 20.76 -2.24
C SER A 588 -7.89 22.18 -2.73
N PHE A 589 -7.03 23.15 -2.41
CA PHE A 589 -7.22 24.56 -2.75
C PHE A 589 -5.96 25.15 -3.37
N GLY A 590 -6.15 26.13 -4.29
CA GLY A 590 -5.06 26.70 -5.03
C GLY A 590 -4.42 25.69 -5.99
N ALA A 591 -3.08 25.69 -6.06
CA ALA A 591 -2.33 24.76 -6.90
C ALA A 591 -2.09 23.38 -6.27
N ALA A 592 -2.61 23.13 -5.05
CA ALA A 592 -2.47 21.84 -4.40
C ALA A 592 -3.29 20.77 -5.13
N LYS A 593 -2.61 19.75 -5.64
CA LYS A 593 -3.24 18.69 -6.43
C LYS A 593 -3.92 17.65 -5.54
N PHE A 594 -5.06 17.13 -5.98
CA PHE A 594 -5.66 15.94 -5.39
C PHE A 594 -4.88 14.70 -5.87
N LEU A 595 -4.31 13.93 -4.95
CA LEU A 595 -3.49 12.75 -5.26
C LEU A 595 -4.10 11.45 -4.71
N GLY A 596 -5.31 11.54 -4.16
CA GLY A 596 -6.04 10.44 -3.55
C GLY A 596 -6.72 10.85 -2.24
N SER A 597 -7.52 9.96 -1.67
CA SER A 597 -8.31 10.20 -0.45
C SER A 597 -8.52 8.90 0.29
N ALA A 598 -8.68 8.97 1.61
CA ALA A 598 -9.03 7.81 2.42
C ALA A 598 -10.55 7.68 2.64
N ALA A 599 -11.38 8.56 2.06
CA ALA A 599 -12.83 8.64 2.32
C ALA A 599 -13.62 7.39 1.91
N HIS A 600 -13.11 6.61 0.96
CA HIS A 600 -13.77 5.40 0.47
C HIS A 600 -13.18 4.12 1.05
N LEU A 601 -12.24 4.26 1.97
CA LEU A 601 -11.61 3.13 2.65
C LEU A 601 -12.37 2.81 3.93
N PRO A 602 -12.46 1.54 4.32
CA PRO A 602 -13.04 1.16 5.61
C PRO A 602 -12.09 1.58 6.74
N LEU A 603 -12.20 2.84 7.15
CA LEU A 603 -11.39 3.37 8.25
C LEU A 603 -11.79 2.69 9.55
N THR A 604 -10.88 1.98 10.19
CA THR A 604 -11.07 1.39 11.52
C THR A 604 -11.19 2.49 12.58
N ARG A 605 -10.48 3.60 12.36
CA ARG A 605 -10.45 4.79 13.24
C ARG A 605 -10.38 6.07 12.41
N PRO A 606 -10.87 7.20 12.94
CA PRO A 606 -10.89 8.46 12.21
C PRO A 606 -9.49 8.98 11.90
N ILE A 607 -9.35 9.70 10.77
CA ILE A 607 -8.15 10.48 10.46
C ILE A 607 -8.03 11.64 11.47
N VAL A 608 -6.83 11.84 12.00
CA VAL A 608 -6.52 12.85 13.03
C VAL A 608 -5.39 13.80 12.64
N GLY A 609 -4.68 13.51 11.55
CA GLY A 609 -3.59 14.36 11.09
C GLY A 609 -3.23 14.12 9.64
N MET A 610 -2.55 15.07 9.03
CA MET A 610 -1.90 14.96 7.73
C MET A 610 -0.64 15.81 7.71
N ASP A 611 0.30 15.46 6.85
CA ASP A 611 1.43 16.32 6.52
C ASP A 611 1.82 16.16 5.04
N ALA A 612 2.25 17.26 4.42
CA ALA A 612 2.74 17.25 3.07
C ALA A 612 4.18 16.70 3.02
N LYS A 613 4.50 15.96 1.96
CA LYS A 613 5.88 15.57 1.71
C LYS A 613 6.71 16.82 1.44
N PRO A 614 7.79 17.06 2.19
CA PRO A 614 8.75 18.10 1.86
C PRO A 614 9.30 17.93 0.43
N SER A 615 9.39 19.05 -0.30
CA SER A 615 9.87 19.10 -1.69
C SER A 615 11.38 18.95 -1.80
#